data_aacab27b8c401273d00b2a008650d6ed
#
_entry.id   aacab27b8c401273d00b2a008650d6ed
#
_cell.length_a   1.000
_cell.length_b   1.000
_cell.length_c   1.000
_cell.angle_alpha   90.00
_cell.angle_beta   90.00
_cell.angle_gamma   90.00
#
_symmetry.space_group_name_H-M   'P 1'
#
loop_
_entity.id
_entity.type
_entity.pdbx_description
1 polymer ?
#
loop_
_entity_poly.entity_id
_entity_poly.type
_entity_poly.pdbx_seq_one_letter_code
_entity_poly.pdbx_strand_id
1 'polypeptide(L)'
;KEGALFVPRMLDALRERGKIYYGQGSSLDVALLSKYPILEQTENIPHKDRVLRTRLDVNGKQVVAYTGHLDYTHYACYLPRGYSGVTWKKLEAPVTDKAEIEKANNESLRDESIRLVIEDATKSDADFVILGGDFNEPSHLDWTEETKGLWDHNGAVVDWSCSKLLYEAGFRDAYRVKYPNPITHPGFTFPSDNPAMPVERLTWAPEADERDRIDFIYYIPATGWEVEDAVIVGPKSSIIRSQRVEEDSQDTFSTPADIWPTDHKGVLIKFKF
;
A
#
# COMPACT_ATOMS: atom_id res chain seq x y z
N LYS A 1 -10.35 -19.38 2.61
CA LYS A 1 -11.01 -19.99 3.80
C LYS A 1 -10.54 -19.35 5.10
N GLU A 2 -9.32 -18.84 5.17
CA GLU A 2 -8.77 -18.21 6.39
C GLU A 2 -9.28 -16.78 6.60
N GLY A 3 -9.47 -15.99 5.56
CA GLY A 3 -10.01 -14.64 5.64
C GLY A 3 -11.42 -14.58 6.24
N ALA A 4 -12.28 -15.55 5.94
CA ALA A 4 -13.62 -15.64 6.51
C ALA A 4 -13.64 -15.85 8.03
N LEU A 5 -12.54 -16.36 8.62
CA LEU A 5 -12.39 -16.54 10.06
C LEU A 5 -11.62 -15.40 10.73
N PHE A 6 -10.86 -14.63 9.96
CA PHE A 6 -10.00 -13.57 10.49
C PHE A 6 -10.84 -12.43 11.11
N VAL A 7 -11.80 -11.90 10.37
CA VAL A 7 -12.60 -10.75 10.83
C VAL A 7 -13.39 -11.07 12.09
N PRO A 8 -14.15 -12.18 12.20
CA PRO A 8 -14.83 -12.54 13.44
C PRO A 8 -13.90 -12.65 14.64
N ARG A 9 -12.76 -13.31 14.48
CA ARG A 9 -11.76 -13.44 15.56
C ARG A 9 -11.18 -12.10 15.99
N MET A 10 -10.91 -11.20 15.03
CA MET A 10 -10.43 -9.86 15.32
C MET A 10 -11.47 -9.03 16.06
N LEU A 11 -12.75 -9.08 15.65
CA LEU A 11 -13.85 -8.41 16.33
C LEU A 11 -14.03 -8.89 17.76
N ASP A 12 -13.91 -10.21 18.01
CA ASP A 12 -13.98 -10.79 19.34
C ASP A 12 -12.81 -10.32 20.21
N ALA A 13 -11.58 -10.38 19.69
CA ALA A 13 -10.39 -9.92 20.40
C ALA A 13 -10.43 -8.41 20.72
N LEU A 14 -11.01 -7.59 19.84
CA LEU A 14 -11.23 -6.17 20.10
C LEU A 14 -12.29 -5.96 21.17
N ARG A 15 -13.40 -6.71 21.12
CA ARG A 15 -14.47 -6.65 22.12
C ARG A 15 -14.00 -7.00 23.50
N GLU A 16 -13.17 -8.05 23.65
CA GLU A 16 -12.53 -8.42 24.91
C GLU A 16 -11.69 -7.29 25.51
N ARG A 17 -11.17 -6.39 24.68
CA ARG A 17 -10.42 -5.18 25.06
C ARG A 17 -11.28 -3.92 25.19
N GLY A 18 -12.61 -4.08 25.21
CA GLY A 18 -13.56 -2.96 25.30
C GLY A 18 -13.64 -2.10 24.04
N LYS A 19 -13.19 -2.61 22.89
CA LYS A 19 -13.24 -1.92 21.61
C LYS A 19 -14.38 -2.48 20.76
N ILE A 20 -15.34 -1.64 20.39
CA ILE A 20 -16.46 -2.02 19.54
C ILE A 20 -16.14 -1.61 18.11
N TYR A 21 -16.16 -2.59 17.21
CA TYR A 21 -15.93 -2.41 15.78
C TYR A 21 -16.97 -3.17 14.97
N TYR A 22 -17.23 -2.69 13.77
CA TYR A 22 -17.94 -3.38 12.70
C TYR A 22 -16.92 -4.01 11.77
N GLY A 23 -17.26 -5.12 11.14
CA GLY A 23 -16.46 -5.79 10.14
C GLY A 23 -17.21 -6.99 9.60
N GLN A 24 -16.92 -7.36 8.38
CA GLN A 24 -17.51 -8.52 7.74
C GLN A 24 -16.41 -9.37 7.12
N GLY A 25 -16.48 -10.68 7.33
CA GLY A 25 -15.61 -11.64 6.66
C GLY A 25 -15.87 -11.66 5.17
N SER A 26 -14.79 -11.80 4.40
CA SER A 26 -14.84 -11.93 2.94
C SER A 26 -14.15 -13.19 2.47
N SER A 27 -14.34 -13.58 1.21
CA SER A 27 -13.58 -14.65 0.55
C SER A 27 -12.17 -14.22 0.18
N LEU A 28 -11.89 -12.91 0.26
CA LEU A 28 -10.63 -12.28 -0.07
C LEU A 28 -9.64 -12.34 1.11
N ASP A 29 -8.40 -12.01 0.85
CA ASP A 29 -7.34 -11.84 1.85
C ASP A 29 -7.24 -10.40 2.40
N VAL A 30 -8.23 -9.58 2.10
CA VAL A 30 -8.41 -8.21 2.60
C VAL A 30 -9.62 -8.11 3.53
N ALA A 31 -9.59 -7.13 4.43
CA ALA A 31 -10.69 -6.86 5.34
C ALA A 31 -10.74 -5.37 5.70
N LEU A 32 -11.93 -4.90 6.09
CA LEU A 32 -12.12 -3.58 6.68
C LEU A 32 -12.78 -3.74 8.05
N LEU A 33 -12.19 -3.09 9.04
CA LEU A 33 -12.78 -2.93 10.37
C LEU A 33 -13.07 -1.45 10.59
N SER A 34 -14.27 -1.14 11.08
CA SER A 34 -14.73 0.24 11.27
C SER A 34 -15.31 0.45 12.65
N LYS A 35 -15.07 1.62 13.23
CA LYS A 35 -15.84 2.11 14.40
C LYS A 35 -17.22 2.61 14.01
N TYR A 36 -17.45 2.83 12.74
CA TYR A 36 -18.69 3.34 12.17
C TYR A 36 -19.49 2.20 11.52
N PRO A 37 -20.82 2.31 11.47
CA PRO A 37 -21.66 1.30 10.84
C PRO A 37 -21.27 1.04 9.39
N ILE A 38 -21.24 -0.23 9.01
CA ILE A 38 -21.17 -0.67 7.62
C ILE A 38 -22.58 -0.69 7.05
N LEU A 39 -22.82 0.09 6.00
CA LEU A 39 -24.11 0.14 5.30
C LEU A 39 -24.18 -0.91 4.20
N GLU A 40 -23.06 -1.11 3.49
CA GLU A 40 -22.94 -2.06 2.38
C GLU A 40 -21.51 -2.54 2.29
N GLN A 41 -21.32 -3.82 1.97
CA GLN A 41 -20.01 -4.39 1.66
C GLN A 41 -20.15 -5.31 0.44
N THR A 42 -19.32 -5.07 -0.57
CA THR A 42 -19.29 -5.84 -1.81
C THR A 42 -17.91 -6.43 -2.03
N GLU A 43 -17.84 -7.75 -2.15
CA GLU A 43 -16.67 -8.43 -2.68
C GLU A 43 -16.74 -8.31 -4.21
N ASN A 44 -15.61 -8.02 -4.84
CA ASN A 44 -15.45 -7.93 -6.29
C ASN A 44 -16.06 -6.67 -6.91
N ILE A 45 -15.24 -5.69 -7.09
CA ILE A 45 -15.29 -4.84 -8.27
C ILE A 45 -14.82 -5.77 -9.38
N PRO A 46 -15.58 -5.98 -10.45
CA PRO A 46 -15.72 -7.26 -11.14
C PRO A 46 -14.39 -7.85 -11.62
N HIS A 47 -14.23 -9.12 -11.39
CA HIS A 47 -13.23 -10.09 -11.85
C HIS A 47 -11.90 -10.19 -11.09
N LYS A 48 -11.73 -11.31 -10.41
CA LYS A 48 -10.49 -11.87 -9.85
C LYS A 48 -9.74 -10.98 -8.83
N ASP A 49 -10.30 -9.83 -8.51
CA ASP A 49 -9.57 -8.76 -7.88
C ASP A 49 -9.78 -8.76 -6.39
N ARG A 50 -8.72 -8.65 -5.72
CA ARG A 50 -8.54 -8.62 -4.28
C ARG A 50 -8.91 -7.27 -3.69
N VAL A 51 -10.00 -6.65 -4.19
CA VAL A 51 -10.49 -5.35 -3.71
C VAL A 51 -11.88 -5.50 -3.12
N LEU A 52 -12.00 -5.11 -1.86
CA LEU A 52 -13.24 -5.04 -1.11
C LEU A 52 -13.75 -3.61 -1.13
N ARG A 53 -15.01 -3.39 -1.50
CA ARG A 53 -15.71 -2.11 -1.42
C ARG A 53 -16.61 -2.10 -0.19
N THR A 54 -16.51 -1.09 0.63
CA THR A 54 -17.34 -0.93 1.84
C THR A 54 -17.92 0.48 1.89
N ARG A 55 -19.21 0.60 2.10
CA ARG A 55 -19.89 1.88 2.37
C ARG A 55 -20.15 2.01 3.86
N LEU A 56 -19.73 3.13 4.43
CA LEU A 56 -19.79 3.44 5.87
C LEU A 56 -20.69 4.65 6.12
N ASP A 57 -21.34 4.67 7.27
CA ASP A 57 -21.91 5.89 7.85
C ASP A 57 -20.93 6.49 8.85
N VAL A 58 -20.25 7.55 8.47
CA VAL A 58 -19.29 8.27 9.31
C VAL A 58 -19.95 9.55 9.83
N ASN A 59 -20.64 9.45 10.96
CA ASN A 59 -21.37 10.58 11.58
C ASN A 59 -22.37 11.28 10.62
N GLY A 60 -23.13 10.50 9.88
CA GLY A 60 -24.11 10.98 8.91
C GLY A 60 -23.51 11.32 7.53
N LYS A 61 -22.20 11.13 7.34
CA LYS A 61 -21.53 11.22 6.04
C LYS A 61 -21.33 9.83 5.46
N GLN A 62 -21.65 9.65 4.20
CA GLN A 62 -21.41 8.40 3.51
C GLN A 62 -19.99 8.36 2.96
N VAL A 63 -19.20 7.37 3.41
CA VAL A 63 -17.82 7.16 2.96
C VAL A 63 -17.76 5.82 2.24
N VAL A 64 -17.20 5.80 1.03
CA VAL A 64 -16.85 4.57 0.34
C VAL A 64 -15.37 4.31 0.51
N ALA A 65 -15.05 3.16 1.08
CA ALA A 65 -13.69 2.68 1.28
C ALA A 65 -13.44 1.43 0.44
N TYR A 66 -12.41 1.49 -0.38
CA TYR A 66 -11.86 0.34 -1.09
C TYR A 66 -10.64 -0.17 -0.34
N THR A 67 -10.57 -1.47 -0.11
CA THR A 67 -9.41 -2.13 0.50
C THR A 67 -8.86 -3.15 -0.48
N GLY A 68 -7.60 -2.97 -0.91
CA GLY A 68 -6.96 -3.80 -1.93
C GLY A 68 -5.72 -4.51 -1.43
N HIS A 69 -5.47 -5.69 -2.00
CA HIS A 69 -4.18 -6.35 -2.02
C HIS A 69 -3.95 -6.80 -3.46
N LEU A 70 -3.25 -5.98 -4.23
CA LEU A 70 -3.10 -6.17 -5.66
C LEU A 70 -2.14 -7.32 -5.98
N ASP A 71 -2.08 -7.69 -7.25
CA ASP A 71 -1.26 -8.82 -7.71
C ASP A 71 0.23 -8.60 -7.40
N TYR A 72 0.84 -9.55 -6.68
CA TYR A 72 2.26 -9.51 -6.31
C TYR A 72 3.19 -10.01 -7.43
N THR A 73 2.63 -10.63 -8.48
CA THR A 73 3.43 -11.16 -9.58
C THR A 73 3.97 -10.03 -10.46
N HIS A 74 5.01 -10.32 -11.24
CA HIS A 74 5.66 -9.31 -12.09
C HIS A 74 6.06 -8.04 -11.33
N TYR A 75 6.76 -8.24 -10.19
CA TYR A 75 7.24 -7.14 -9.32
C TYR A 75 8.42 -6.41 -9.97
N ALA A 76 8.11 -5.57 -10.97
CA ALA A 76 9.08 -5.01 -11.91
C ALA A 76 10.07 -4.02 -11.27
N CYS A 77 9.80 -3.47 -10.09
CA CYS A 77 10.72 -2.61 -9.35
C CYS A 77 12.02 -3.34 -8.91
N TYR A 78 12.07 -4.67 -9.01
CA TYR A 78 13.28 -5.44 -8.81
C TYR A 78 14.23 -5.46 -10.01
N LEU A 79 13.74 -5.15 -11.22
CA LEU A 79 14.57 -5.14 -12.42
C LEU A 79 15.74 -4.15 -12.33
N PRO A 80 15.55 -2.88 -11.92
CA PRO A 80 16.65 -1.95 -11.71
C PRO A 80 17.62 -2.39 -10.59
N ARG A 81 17.13 -3.18 -9.64
CA ARG A 81 17.90 -3.74 -8.53
C ARG A 81 18.69 -5.01 -8.91
N GLY A 82 18.59 -5.45 -10.16
CA GLY A 82 19.26 -6.64 -10.67
C GLY A 82 18.62 -7.96 -10.27
N TYR A 83 17.32 -7.95 -10.04
CA TYR A 83 16.54 -9.15 -9.72
C TYR A 83 15.32 -9.29 -10.61
N SER A 84 14.91 -10.53 -10.87
CA SER A 84 13.68 -10.84 -11.60
C SER A 84 12.46 -10.66 -10.68
N GLY A 85 11.51 -9.82 -11.06
CA GLY A 85 10.23 -9.68 -10.37
C GLY A 85 9.25 -10.86 -10.56
N VAL A 86 9.67 -11.91 -11.27
CA VAL A 86 8.88 -13.13 -11.51
C VAL A 86 9.46 -14.33 -10.80
N THR A 87 10.79 -14.51 -10.88
CA THR A 87 11.48 -15.69 -10.34
C THR A 87 12.26 -15.38 -9.05
N TRP A 88 12.38 -14.11 -8.66
CA TRP A 88 13.13 -13.62 -7.52
C TRP A 88 14.65 -13.92 -7.60
N LYS A 89 15.11 -14.36 -8.76
CA LYS A 89 16.50 -14.69 -8.99
C LYS A 89 17.28 -13.43 -9.40
N LYS A 90 18.55 -13.40 -8.98
CA LYS A 90 19.50 -12.39 -9.43
C LYS A 90 19.68 -12.46 -10.94
N LEU A 91 19.69 -11.31 -11.59
CA LEU A 91 19.97 -11.14 -13.02
C LEU A 91 21.47 -10.96 -13.25
N GLU A 92 21.93 -11.11 -14.51
CA GLU A 92 23.31 -10.82 -14.88
C GLU A 92 23.68 -9.35 -14.74
N ALA A 93 22.70 -8.46 -14.99
CA ALA A 93 22.83 -7.01 -14.80
C ALA A 93 21.46 -6.39 -14.46
N PRO A 94 21.45 -5.21 -13.79
CA PRO A 94 20.24 -4.42 -13.63
C PRO A 94 19.63 -4.03 -14.98
N VAL A 95 18.29 -4.02 -15.04
CA VAL A 95 17.52 -3.51 -16.18
C VAL A 95 17.01 -2.14 -15.81
N THR A 96 17.46 -1.09 -16.51
CA THR A 96 17.14 0.31 -16.21
C THR A 96 16.40 1.02 -17.33
N ASP A 97 16.14 0.33 -18.44
CA ASP A 97 15.32 0.87 -19.53
C ASP A 97 13.87 1.01 -19.07
N LYS A 98 13.35 2.24 -19.12
CA LYS A 98 12.01 2.57 -18.66
C LYS A 98 10.94 1.74 -19.37
N ALA A 99 11.02 1.60 -20.69
CA ALA A 99 10.00 0.90 -21.47
C ALA A 99 9.98 -0.60 -21.16
N GLU A 100 11.15 -1.18 -20.89
CA GLU A 100 11.26 -2.59 -20.49
C GLU A 100 10.67 -2.83 -19.10
N ILE A 101 10.95 -1.93 -18.15
CA ILE A 101 10.39 -1.99 -16.79
C ILE A 101 8.86 -1.86 -16.81
N GLU A 102 8.35 -0.83 -17.50
CA GLU A 102 6.91 -0.59 -17.61
C GLU A 102 6.19 -1.73 -18.33
N LYS A 103 6.79 -2.28 -19.36
CA LYS A 103 6.25 -3.48 -20.03
C LYS A 103 6.16 -4.67 -19.08
N ALA A 104 7.22 -4.95 -18.32
CA ALA A 104 7.23 -6.05 -17.35
C ALA A 104 6.21 -5.80 -16.21
N ASN A 105 6.03 -4.56 -15.79
CA ASN A 105 5.03 -4.19 -14.79
C ASN A 105 3.60 -4.47 -15.27
N ASN A 106 3.31 -4.14 -16.53
CA ASN A 106 1.99 -4.30 -17.13
C ASN A 106 1.64 -5.75 -17.52
N GLU A 107 2.53 -6.70 -17.28
CA GLU A 107 2.20 -8.15 -17.35
C GLU A 107 1.40 -8.64 -16.12
N SER A 108 1.34 -7.84 -15.06
CA SER A 108 0.47 -8.09 -13.90
C SER A 108 -0.96 -7.60 -14.18
N LEU A 109 -1.90 -7.94 -13.28
CA LEU A 109 -3.29 -7.48 -13.37
C LEU A 109 -3.59 -6.26 -12.47
N ARG A 110 -2.56 -5.55 -12.01
CA ARG A 110 -2.72 -4.44 -11.05
C ARG A 110 -3.45 -3.25 -11.67
N ASP A 111 -3.05 -2.84 -12.86
CA ASP A 111 -3.63 -1.69 -13.54
C ASP A 111 -5.08 -1.94 -13.99
N GLU A 112 -5.45 -3.17 -14.40
CA GLU A 112 -6.84 -3.53 -14.64
C GLU A 112 -7.69 -3.41 -13.38
N SER A 113 -7.17 -3.89 -12.24
CA SER A 113 -7.84 -3.76 -10.95
C SER A 113 -8.08 -2.29 -10.59
N ILE A 114 -7.08 -1.45 -10.77
CA ILE A 114 -7.19 -0.01 -10.48
C ILE A 114 -8.18 0.68 -11.44
N ARG A 115 -8.21 0.31 -12.73
CA ARG A 115 -9.20 0.85 -13.68
C ARG A 115 -10.63 0.55 -13.25
N LEU A 116 -10.90 -0.66 -12.74
CA LEU A 116 -12.20 -1.04 -12.22
C LEU A 116 -12.59 -0.26 -10.95
N VAL A 117 -11.62 -0.05 -10.04
CA VAL A 117 -11.83 0.82 -8.86
C VAL A 117 -12.16 2.24 -9.30
N ILE A 118 -11.42 2.81 -10.24
CA ILE A 118 -11.67 4.16 -10.78
C ILE A 118 -13.07 4.25 -11.41
N GLU A 119 -13.46 3.26 -12.20
CA GLU A 119 -14.76 3.23 -12.84
C GLU A 119 -15.91 3.22 -11.82
N ASP A 120 -15.79 2.44 -10.75
CA ASP A 120 -16.80 2.39 -9.69
C ASP A 120 -16.77 3.66 -8.83
N ALA A 121 -15.59 4.11 -8.42
CA ALA A 121 -15.42 5.27 -7.56
C ALA A 121 -15.92 6.58 -8.18
N THR A 122 -15.71 6.77 -9.50
CA THR A 122 -16.13 7.97 -10.22
C THR A 122 -17.65 8.04 -10.40
N LYS A 123 -18.37 6.92 -10.24
CA LYS A 123 -19.83 6.84 -10.25
C LYS A 123 -20.43 6.93 -8.84
N SER A 124 -19.60 6.96 -7.80
CA SER A 124 -20.06 6.99 -6.41
C SER A 124 -20.75 8.31 -6.07
N ASP A 125 -21.85 8.21 -5.37
CA ASP A 125 -22.59 9.34 -4.77
C ASP A 125 -22.19 9.61 -3.30
N ALA A 126 -21.12 8.98 -2.84
CA ALA A 126 -20.63 9.14 -1.46
C ALA A 126 -20.05 10.55 -1.23
N ASP A 127 -20.16 11.02 0.02
CA ASP A 127 -19.53 12.28 0.44
C ASP A 127 -18.01 12.25 0.36
N PHE A 128 -17.42 11.05 0.52
CA PHE A 128 -15.96 10.86 0.48
C PHE A 128 -15.60 9.45 -0.01
N VAL A 129 -14.51 9.35 -0.77
CA VAL A 129 -14.00 8.10 -1.33
C VAL A 129 -12.54 7.93 -0.94
N ILE A 130 -12.21 6.77 -0.38
CA ILE A 130 -10.84 6.37 -0.06
C ILE A 130 -10.52 4.99 -0.64
N LEU A 131 -9.26 4.77 -0.99
CA LEU A 131 -8.71 3.48 -1.42
C LEU A 131 -7.43 3.24 -0.64
N GLY A 132 -7.33 2.11 0.05
CA GLY A 132 -6.12 1.73 0.78
C GLY A 132 -5.75 0.27 0.60
N GLY A 133 -4.48 -0.04 0.80
CA GLY A 133 -3.96 -1.40 0.77
C GLY A 133 -2.56 -1.52 0.21
N ASP A 134 -2.12 -2.76 0.05
CA ASP A 134 -0.88 -3.14 -0.61
C ASP A 134 -1.10 -3.20 -2.13
N PHE A 135 -0.38 -2.36 -2.85
CA PHE A 135 -0.48 -2.28 -4.31
C PHE A 135 0.51 -3.20 -5.01
N ASN A 136 1.49 -3.74 -4.29
CA ASN A 136 2.60 -4.49 -4.89
C ASN A 136 3.25 -3.76 -6.08
N GLU A 137 3.22 -2.44 -6.04
CA GLU A 137 3.78 -1.53 -7.04
C GLU A 137 4.10 -0.20 -6.36
N PRO A 138 5.29 0.39 -6.59
CA PRO A 138 5.62 1.72 -6.07
C PRO A 138 4.77 2.84 -6.69
N SER A 139 5.02 4.08 -6.25
CA SER A 139 4.37 5.26 -6.82
C SER A 139 5.27 5.97 -7.84
N HIS A 140 4.65 6.49 -8.92
CA HIS A 140 5.33 7.40 -9.86
C HIS A 140 5.84 8.69 -9.19
N LEU A 141 5.30 9.03 -8.00
CA LEU A 141 5.76 10.18 -7.21
C LEU A 141 7.03 9.87 -6.41
N ASP A 142 7.45 8.61 -6.35
CA ASP A 142 8.60 8.14 -5.58
C ASP A 142 9.80 7.77 -6.47
N TRP A 143 9.55 7.37 -7.72
CA TRP A 143 10.56 6.97 -8.70
C TRP A 143 10.79 8.07 -9.74
N THR A 144 11.37 9.19 -9.28
CA THR A 144 11.54 10.43 -10.04
C THR A 144 12.98 10.71 -10.44
N GLU A 145 13.23 11.75 -11.22
CA GLU A 145 14.58 12.24 -11.52
C GLU A 145 15.40 12.55 -10.26
N GLU A 146 14.74 12.99 -9.18
CA GLU A 146 15.42 13.34 -7.92
C GLU A 146 15.82 12.10 -7.11
N THR A 147 15.10 10.98 -7.27
CA THR A 147 15.32 9.74 -6.51
C THR A 147 16.03 8.65 -7.31
N LYS A 148 16.26 8.83 -8.62
CA LYS A 148 16.82 7.79 -9.51
C LYS A 148 18.19 7.23 -9.10
N GLY A 149 18.94 7.98 -8.31
CA GLY A 149 20.24 7.57 -7.78
C GLY A 149 20.20 6.98 -6.38
N LEU A 150 19.01 6.87 -5.77
CA LEU A 150 18.81 6.39 -4.39
C LEU A 150 18.20 4.98 -4.42
N TRP A 151 18.34 4.24 -3.30
CA TRP A 151 17.63 2.97 -3.00
C TRP A 151 17.73 1.93 -4.13
N ASP A 152 18.89 1.89 -4.77
CA ASP A 152 19.19 1.00 -5.90
C ASP A 152 18.19 1.13 -7.08
N HIS A 153 17.63 2.33 -7.30
CA HIS A 153 16.87 2.61 -8.52
C HIS A 153 17.78 2.59 -9.77
N ASN A 154 19.11 2.72 -9.59
CA ASN A 154 20.13 2.60 -10.63
C ASN A 154 19.88 3.47 -11.87
N GLY A 155 19.36 4.68 -11.67
CA GLY A 155 19.07 5.64 -12.73
C GLY A 155 17.66 5.51 -13.33
N ALA A 156 16.86 4.53 -12.92
CA ALA A 156 15.52 4.35 -13.45
C ALA A 156 14.55 5.43 -12.93
N VAL A 157 13.75 5.98 -13.85
CA VAL A 157 12.59 6.85 -13.59
C VAL A 157 11.39 6.19 -14.22
N VAL A 158 10.39 5.83 -13.43
CA VAL A 158 9.29 4.96 -13.89
C VAL A 158 7.94 5.58 -13.58
N ASP A 159 7.07 5.60 -14.58
CA ASP A 159 5.67 5.99 -14.44
C ASP A 159 4.81 4.79 -14.01
N TRP A 160 4.94 4.40 -12.73
CA TRP A 160 4.20 3.26 -12.18
C TRP A 160 2.70 3.38 -12.44
N SER A 161 2.14 2.37 -13.10
CA SER A 161 0.82 2.44 -13.74
C SER A 161 -0.33 2.68 -12.77
N CYS A 162 -0.37 2.00 -11.64
CA CYS A 162 -1.46 2.11 -10.67
C CYS A 162 -1.57 3.52 -10.09
N SER A 163 -0.45 4.05 -9.60
CA SER A 163 -0.40 5.39 -9.00
C SER A 163 -0.68 6.48 -10.02
N LYS A 164 -0.20 6.32 -11.27
CA LYS A 164 -0.44 7.28 -12.35
C LYS A 164 -1.90 7.30 -12.80
N LEU A 165 -2.52 6.14 -13.01
CA LEU A 165 -3.94 6.02 -13.33
C LEU A 165 -4.82 6.68 -12.27
N LEU A 166 -4.53 6.43 -10.99
CA LEU A 166 -5.27 7.05 -9.90
C LEU A 166 -5.11 8.57 -9.90
N TYR A 167 -3.89 9.07 -10.09
CA TYR A 167 -3.63 10.50 -10.13
C TYR A 167 -4.37 11.20 -11.28
N GLU A 168 -4.35 10.61 -12.48
CA GLU A 168 -5.06 11.08 -13.68
C GLU A 168 -6.59 11.05 -13.51
N ALA A 169 -7.10 10.07 -12.75
CA ALA A 169 -8.52 9.96 -12.42
C ALA A 169 -8.96 10.90 -11.26
N GLY A 170 -8.06 11.73 -10.74
CA GLY A 170 -8.37 12.71 -9.71
C GLY A 170 -8.11 12.26 -8.27
N PHE A 171 -7.66 11.03 -8.05
CA PHE A 171 -7.22 10.61 -6.72
C PHE A 171 -5.93 11.32 -6.30
N ARG A 172 -5.73 11.42 -5.00
CA ARG A 172 -4.49 11.95 -4.40
C ARG A 172 -3.96 10.95 -3.38
N ASP A 173 -2.65 10.74 -3.41
CA ASP A 173 -1.90 10.00 -2.40
C ASP A 173 -1.84 10.83 -1.12
N ALA A 174 -2.53 10.38 -0.08
CA ALA A 174 -2.66 11.13 1.15
C ALA A 174 -1.32 11.35 1.87
N TYR A 175 -0.39 10.38 1.79
CA TYR A 175 0.94 10.53 2.35
C TYR A 175 1.74 11.60 1.63
N ARG A 176 1.73 11.61 0.28
CA ARG A 176 2.43 12.62 -0.54
C ARG A 176 1.78 14.01 -0.49
N VAL A 177 0.48 14.09 -0.22
CA VAL A 177 -0.18 15.39 0.07
C VAL A 177 0.39 16.00 1.35
N LYS A 178 0.64 15.19 2.38
CA LYS A 178 1.24 15.65 3.63
C LYS A 178 2.75 15.88 3.50
N TYR A 179 3.45 14.95 2.88
CA TYR A 179 4.91 14.95 2.72
C TYR A 179 5.29 14.84 1.24
N PRO A 180 5.33 15.98 0.52
CA PRO A 180 5.54 15.96 -0.94
C PRO A 180 6.94 15.58 -1.38
N ASN A 181 7.95 15.65 -0.49
CA ASN A 181 9.34 15.34 -0.83
C ASN A 181 9.67 13.87 -0.49
N PRO A 182 9.85 12.99 -1.50
CA PRO A 182 10.14 11.57 -1.28
C PRO A 182 11.54 11.32 -0.72
N ILE A 183 12.48 12.27 -0.81
CA ILE A 183 13.83 12.10 -0.27
C ILE A 183 13.83 12.24 1.25
N THR A 184 13.15 13.25 1.78
CA THR A 184 13.08 13.48 3.22
C THR A 184 12.07 12.58 3.92
N HIS A 185 10.99 12.24 3.22
CA HIS A 185 9.92 11.39 3.71
C HIS A 185 9.63 10.27 2.70
N PRO A 186 10.53 9.28 2.55
CA PRO A 186 10.32 8.17 1.63
C PRO A 186 9.05 7.37 1.95
N GLY A 187 8.72 7.24 3.23
CA GLY A 187 7.52 6.56 3.68
C GLY A 187 7.55 5.05 3.42
N PHE A 188 8.71 4.43 3.43
CA PHE A 188 8.87 3.01 3.11
C PHE A 188 7.98 2.12 3.97
N THR A 189 7.25 1.26 3.29
CA THR A 189 6.38 0.28 3.94
C THR A 189 6.89 -1.15 3.81
N PHE A 190 7.76 -1.42 2.83
CA PHE A 190 8.32 -2.75 2.55
C PHE A 190 9.82 -2.65 2.20
N PRO A 191 10.65 -3.61 2.62
CA PRO A 191 10.40 -4.63 3.64
C PRO A 191 10.58 -4.07 5.06
N SER A 192 9.62 -4.35 5.91
CA SER A 192 9.70 -4.01 7.34
C SER A 192 10.56 -4.99 8.11
N ASP A 193 11.22 -4.52 9.13
CA ASP A 193 11.81 -5.43 10.13
C ASP A 193 10.70 -6.17 10.90
N ASN A 194 10.92 -7.44 11.12
CA ASN A 194 10.14 -8.29 12.01
C ASN A 194 11.11 -9.10 12.86
N PRO A 195 11.38 -8.67 14.11
CA PRO A 195 12.37 -9.34 14.96
C PRO A 195 12.05 -10.80 15.31
N ALA A 196 10.81 -11.24 15.12
CA ALA A 196 10.40 -12.63 15.33
C ALA A 196 10.78 -13.56 14.16
N MET A 197 11.23 -12.99 13.04
CA MET A 197 11.59 -13.74 11.85
C MET A 197 13.09 -13.60 11.53
N PRO A 198 13.74 -14.65 11.01
CA PRO A 198 15.08 -14.52 10.47
C PRO A 198 15.08 -13.60 9.23
N VAL A 199 16.17 -12.84 9.05
CA VAL A 199 16.26 -11.82 7.99
C VAL A 199 16.06 -12.40 6.60
N GLU A 200 16.53 -13.63 6.37
CA GLU A 200 16.43 -14.35 5.09
C GLU A 200 14.97 -14.62 4.67
N ARG A 201 14.02 -14.45 5.59
CA ARG A 201 12.58 -14.55 5.32
C ARG A 201 11.91 -13.19 5.16
N LEU A 202 12.67 -12.11 5.23
CA LEU A 202 12.20 -10.73 5.11
C LEU A 202 12.82 -10.01 3.91
N THR A 203 13.48 -10.74 3.01
CA THR A 203 14.14 -10.17 1.82
C THR A 203 13.99 -11.09 0.63
N TRP A 204 13.75 -10.52 -0.54
CA TRP A 204 13.63 -11.21 -1.83
C TRP A 204 14.70 -10.77 -2.83
N ALA A 205 15.33 -9.61 -2.58
CA ALA A 205 16.49 -9.11 -3.31
C ALA A 205 17.68 -8.90 -2.33
N PRO A 206 18.27 -9.97 -1.79
CA PRO A 206 19.12 -9.94 -0.58
C PRO A 206 20.40 -9.11 -0.69
N GLU A 207 20.85 -8.74 -1.88
CA GLU A 207 22.01 -7.88 -2.08
C GLU A 207 21.63 -6.43 -2.42
N ALA A 208 20.33 -6.14 -2.58
CA ALA A 208 19.83 -4.82 -2.96
C ALA A 208 19.27 -4.03 -1.75
N ASP A 209 19.16 -2.72 -1.92
CA ASP A 209 18.24 -1.91 -1.16
C ASP A 209 16.86 -2.00 -1.84
N GLU A 210 16.02 -2.90 -1.33
CA GLU A 210 14.73 -3.22 -1.92
C GLU A 210 13.57 -2.43 -1.31
N ARG A 211 13.88 -1.39 -0.51
CA ARG A 211 12.84 -0.59 0.14
C ARG A 211 11.99 0.14 -0.89
N ASP A 212 10.68 -0.01 -0.72
CA ASP A 212 9.68 0.75 -1.45
C ASP A 212 8.49 1.11 -0.56
N ARG A 213 7.76 2.12 -0.95
CA ARG A 213 6.43 2.42 -0.45
C ARG A 213 5.43 1.79 -1.41
N ILE A 214 4.78 0.71 -0.97
CA ILE A 214 3.82 -0.06 -1.77
C ILE A 214 2.45 -0.18 -1.08
N ASP A 215 2.35 0.25 0.17
CA ASP A 215 1.10 0.36 0.91
C ASP A 215 0.64 1.82 0.92
N PHE A 216 -0.57 2.07 0.50
CA PHE A 216 -1.07 3.42 0.26
C PHE A 216 -2.44 3.67 0.87
N ILE A 217 -2.75 4.96 1.06
CA ILE A 217 -4.10 5.49 1.19
C ILE A 217 -4.26 6.62 0.18
N TYR A 218 -5.04 6.36 -0.86
CA TYR A 218 -5.51 7.33 -1.84
C TYR A 218 -6.92 7.82 -1.47
N TYR A 219 -7.26 9.02 -1.91
CA TYR A 219 -8.61 9.57 -1.73
C TYR A 219 -8.98 10.46 -2.92
N ILE A 220 -10.27 10.64 -3.16
CA ILE A 220 -10.77 11.66 -4.08
C ILE A 220 -11.01 12.93 -3.24
N PRO A 221 -10.35 14.07 -3.58
CA PRO A 221 -10.57 15.33 -2.88
C PRO A 221 -12.05 15.74 -2.86
N ALA A 222 -12.57 16.06 -1.68
CA ALA A 222 -13.94 16.47 -1.48
C ALA A 222 -13.99 17.72 -0.59
N THR A 223 -14.98 18.58 -0.79
CA THR A 223 -15.12 19.83 -0.05
C THR A 223 -15.28 19.55 1.45
N GLY A 224 -14.45 20.20 2.26
CA GLY A 224 -14.43 20.06 3.72
C GLY A 224 -13.57 18.91 4.23
N TRP A 225 -12.98 18.08 3.36
CA TRP A 225 -12.07 17.00 3.75
C TRP A 225 -10.62 17.38 3.46
N GLU A 226 -9.78 17.29 4.46
CA GLU A 226 -8.35 17.64 4.38
C GLU A 226 -7.48 16.56 5.04
N VAL A 227 -6.30 16.31 4.49
CA VAL A 227 -5.27 15.48 5.15
C VAL A 227 -4.64 16.31 6.27
N GLU A 228 -4.94 15.96 7.52
CA GLU A 228 -4.38 16.64 8.69
C GLU A 228 -3.01 16.07 9.05
N ASP A 229 -2.87 14.74 9.03
CA ASP A 229 -1.62 14.08 9.39
C ASP A 229 -1.44 12.74 8.68
N ALA A 230 -0.18 12.29 8.58
CA ALA A 230 0.21 11.01 8.01
C ALA A 230 1.37 10.40 8.81
N VAL A 231 1.27 9.11 9.13
CA VAL A 231 2.23 8.40 9.99
C VAL A 231 2.47 7.00 9.43
N ILE A 232 3.71 6.53 9.47
CA ILE A 232 4.05 5.13 9.20
C ILE A 232 3.89 4.33 10.49
N VAL A 233 3.10 3.26 10.42
CA VAL A 233 2.81 2.38 11.56
C VAL A 233 3.67 1.12 11.44
N GLY A 234 4.53 0.90 12.39
CA GLY A 234 5.45 -0.24 12.41
C GLY A 234 6.80 0.10 13.04
N PRO A 235 7.75 -0.83 13.02
CA PRO A 235 9.11 -0.58 13.47
C PRO A 235 9.79 0.49 12.59
N LYS A 236 10.67 1.28 13.20
CA LYS A 236 11.47 2.24 12.46
C LYS A 236 12.51 1.57 11.56
N SER A 237 12.86 0.31 11.84
CA SER A 237 13.81 -0.46 11.04
C SER A 237 13.20 -1.11 9.81
N SER A 238 14.02 -1.26 8.78
CA SER A 238 13.75 -1.96 7.52
C SER A 238 14.85 -2.99 7.24
N ILE A 239 14.67 -3.79 6.20
CA ILE A 239 15.70 -4.72 5.73
C ILE A 239 16.38 -4.11 4.50
N ILE A 240 17.71 -3.93 4.59
CA ILE A 240 18.55 -3.43 3.51
C ILE A 240 19.70 -4.40 3.33
N ARG A 241 19.88 -4.98 2.14
CA ARG A 241 20.96 -5.93 1.83
C ARG A 241 21.10 -7.02 2.89
N SER A 242 19.98 -7.65 3.24
CA SER A 242 19.90 -8.69 4.28
C SER A 242 20.33 -8.23 5.68
N GLN A 243 20.25 -6.94 5.98
CA GLN A 243 20.58 -6.39 7.29
C GLN A 243 19.40 -5.58 7.85
N ARG A 244 19.20 -5.66 9.17
CA ARG A 244 18.28 -4.78 9.88
C ARG A 244 18.89 -3.41 10.03
N VAL A 245 18.28 -2.40 9.45
CA VAL A 245 18.78 -1.02 9.45
C VAL A 245 17.70 -0.07 9.93
N GLU A 246 18.01 0.78 10.89
CA GLU A 246 17.10 1.83 11.33
C GLU A 246 17.01 2.93 10.26
N GLU A 247 15.79 3.35 9.93
CA GLU A 247 15.56 4.44 8.97
C GLU A 247 16.06 5.77 9.55
N ASP A 248 16.79 6.50 8.71
CA ASP A 248 17.32 7.84 9.01
C ASP A 248 16.47 8.97 8.38
N SER A 249 15.31 8.62 7.81
CA SER A 249 14.37 9.55 7.21
C SER A 249 13.69 10.48 8.24
N GLN A 250 13.02 11.51 7.74
CA GLN A 250 12.20 12.41 8.57
C GLN A 250 10.76 11.91 8.73
N ASP A 251 10.47 10.68 8.29
CA ASP A 251 9.16 10.06 8.46
C ASP A 251 8.75 9.99 9.93
N THR A 252 7.49 10.24 10.21
CA THR A 252 6.92 10.02 11.54
C THR A 252 6.51 8.57 11.68
N PHE A 253 7.02 7.89 12.71
CA PHE A 253 6.70 6.50 13.01
C PHE A 253 5.83 6.36 14.24
N SER A 254 4.82 5.51 14.17
CA SER A 254 4.10 4.97 15.32
C SER A 254 4.52 3.52 15.52
N THR A 255 5.51 3.33 16.38
CA THR A 255 6.08 2.00 16.64
C THR A 255 5.27 1.28 17.73
N PRO A 256 4.71 0.09 17.46
CA PRO A 256 4.05 -0.72 18.46
C PRO A 256 5.01 -1.15 19.58
N ALA A 257 4.48 -1.29 20.79
CA ALA A 257 5.27 -1.73 21.95
C ALA A 257 5.58 -3.23 21.94
N ASP A 258 4.79 -4.01 21.19
CA ASP A 258 4.87 -5.47 21.12
C ASP A 258 5.45 -5.93 19.77
N ILE A 259 5.43 -7.24 19.54
CA ILE A 259 5.93 -7.87 18.33
C ILE A 259 5.18 -7.32 17.10
N TRP A 260 5.93 -6.89 16.10
CA TRP A 260 5.40 -6.58 14.78
C TRP A 260 5.22 -7.87 13.98
N PRO A 261 4.01 -8.17 13.47
CA PRO A 261 3.70 -9.53 12.98
C PRO A 261 3.96 -9.74 11.49
N THR A 262 4.38 -8.71 10.73
CA THR A 262 4.44 -8.73 9.27
C THR A 262 5.75 -8.10 8.76
N ASP A 263 6.07 -8.35 7.52
CA ASP A 263 7.15 -7.75 6.73
C ASP A 263 6.76 -6.45 6.02
N HIS A 264 5.54 -5.96 6.22
CA HIS A 264 5.09 -4.63 5.82
C HIS A 264 4.92 -3.69 7.02
N LYS A 265 5.05 -2.38 6.79
CA LYS A 265 4.58 -1.32 7.68
C LYS A 265 3.22 -0.84 7.18
N GLY A 266 2.41 -0.32 8.06
CA GLY A 266 1.12 0.28 7.70
C GLY A 266 1.24 1.79 7.48
N VAL A 267 0.20 2.36 6.86
CA VAL A 267 0.04 3.82 6.70
C VAL A 267 -1.19 4.26 7.48
N LEU A 268 -1.03 5.26 8.33
CA LEU A 268 -2.12 5.91 9.07
C LEU A 268 -2.31 7.32 8.54
N ILE A 269 -3.49 7.64 8.05
CA ILE A 269 -3.86 8.97 7.59
C ILE A 269 -4.97 9.53 8.49
N LYS A 270 -4.77 10.74 8.97
CA LYS A 270 -5.80 11.48 9.68
C LYS A 270 -6.43 12.50 8.74
N PHE A 271 -7.71 12.31 8.48
CA PHE A 271 -8.53 13.30 7.78
C PHE A 271 -9.30 14.16 8.78
N LYS A 272 -9.41 15.45 8.45
CA LYS A 272 -10.30 16.39 9.11
C LYS A 272 -11.46 16.69 8.17
N PHE A 273 -12.69 16.75 8.70
CA PHE A 273 -13.90 17.08 7.95
C PHE A 273 -14.95 17.76 8.85
#